data_912ed281bbad9aa2cbe84551246da937
#
_entry.id   912ed281bbad9aa2cbe84551246da937
#
_cell.length_a   1.000
_cell.length_b   1.000
_cell.length_c   1.000
_cell.angle_alpha   90.00
_cell.angle_beta   90.00
_cell.angle_gamma   90.00
#
_symmetry.space_group_name_H-M   'P 1'
#
loop_
_entity.id
_entity.type
_entity.pdbx_description
1 polymer ?
#
loop_
_entity_poly.entity_id
_entity_poly.type
_entity_poly.pdbx_seq_one_letter_code
_entity_poly.pdbx_strand_id
1 'polypeptide(L)'
;DLSYMLVNSDDNTVDTLNLPAGEYFYKILYNRIQVASIPVAVVEPEITADLKADNAGIVKNSGSQMIVSFTPENSGKYELNFNAGVRSVKLATKNEDGTYTQINSWSNYYDNLYSVYATLNAETTYYFGISAEDRYQELQVTPKLLAKPVKIETKLLENREYIEEIDDFSDVKLETTVTFSDGTTKKVSNNEKFDGYEIEYEGCLAGEVEYSRFYFYSSLNPGTWNIRPCLVDTDS
;
A
#
# COMPACT_ATOMS: atom_id res chain seq x y z
N ASP A 1 1.40 -29.69 33.43
CA ASP A 1 1.12 -28.61 32.46
C ASP A 1 1.68 -28.99 31.09
N LEU A 2 0.88 -28.79 30.05
CA LEU A 2 1.27 -28.96 28.66
C LEU A 2 1.81 -27.64 28.12
N SER A 3 3.00 -27.67 27.51
CA SER A 3 3.58 -26.48 26.86
C SER A 3 4.19 -26.86 25.51
N TYR A 4 4.41 -25.85 24.67
CA TYR A 4 4.90 -26.02 23.30
C TYR A 4 6.03 -25.04 23.06
N MET A 5 7.03 -25.46 22.26
CA MET A 5 8.12 -24.60 21.81
C MET A 5 8.55 -25.00 20.41
N LEU A 6 8.92 -24.02 19.60
CA LEU A 6 9.56 -24.24 18.31
C LEU A 6 11.07 -24.05 18.49
N VAL A 7 11.85 -24.97 17.99
CA VAL A 7 13.32 -24.92 18.04
C VAL A 7 13.91 -25.16 16.65
N ASN A 8 15.12 -24.61 16.41
CA ASN A 8 15.87 -24.88 15.20
C ASN A 8 16.63 -26.21 15.33
N SER A 9 17.43 -26.57 14.32
CA SER A 9 18.27 -27.81 14.32
C SER A 9 19.28 -27.87 15.46
N ASP A 10 19.68 -26.73 16.01
CA ASP A 10 20.63 -26.64 17.14
C ASP A 10 19.93 -26.63 18.51
N ASP A 11 18.64 -26.92 18.53
CA ASP A 11 17.81 -26.97 19.74
C ASP A 11 17.56 -25.61 20.43
N ASN A 12 17.82 -24.51 19.72
CA ASN A 12 17.53 -23.18 20.23
C ASN A 12 16.08 -22.81 19.94
N THR A 13 15.39 -22.24 20.94
CA THR A 13 14.04 -21.70 20.77
C THR A 13 14.06 -20.55 19.77
N VAL A 14 13.11 -20.56 18.83
CA VAL A 14 12.98 -19.53 17.79
C VAL A 14 11.61 -18.86 17.88
N ASP A 15 11.56 -17.60 17.45
CA ASP A 15 10.30 -16.90 17.27
C ASP A 15 9.52 -17.52 16.09
N THR A 16 8.23 -17.70 16.25
CA THR A 16 7.35 -18.23 15.20
C THR A 16 7.05 -17.23 14.09
N LEU A 17 7.42 -15.96 14.28
CA LEU A 17 7.27 -14.92 13.28
C LEU A 17 8.57 -14.80 12.45
N ASN A 18 8.44 -14.81 11.13
CA ASN A 18 9.55 -14.57 10.18
C ASN A 18 10.71 -15.58 10.30
N LEU A 19 10.40 -16.86 10.22
CA LEU A 19 11.43 -17.91 10.20
C LEU A 19 12.14 -17.96 8.84
N PRO A 20 13.48 -17.99 8.79
CA PRO A 20 14.22 -18.36 7.58
C PRO A 20 13.83 -19.75 7.08
N ALA A 21 14.07 -20.03 5.80
CA ALA A 21 13.92 -21.39 5.29
C ALA A 21 14.88 -22.33 6.02
N GLY A 22 14.37 -23.49 6.45
CA GLY A 22 15.16 -24.44 7.23
C GLY A 22 14.30 -25.51 7.89
N GLU A 23 14.96 -26.39 8.62
CA GLU A 23 14.31 -27.44 9.41
C GLU A 23 14.14 -26.96 10.85
N TYR A 24 12.97 -27.17 11.38
CA TYR A 24 12.58 -26.82 12.75
C TYR A 24 11.88 -28.02 13.40
N PHE A 25 11.75 -27.96 14.71
CA PHE A 25 11.07 -29.00 15.47
C PHE A 25 10.07 -28.35 16.43
N TYR A 26 8.82 -28.74 16.34
CA TYR A 26 7.80 -28.38 17.28
C TYR A 26 7.81 -29.35 18.45
N LYS A 27 8.39 -28.95 19.59
CA LYS A 27 8.50 -29.78 20.80
C LYS A 27 7.27 -29.61 21.68
N ILE A 28 6.73 -30.74 22.10
CA ILE A 28 5.63 -30.82 23.06
C ILE A 28 6.20 -31.29 24.39
N LEU A 29 5.98 -30.53 25.44
CA LEU A 29 6.48 -30.84 26.78
C LEU A 29 5.29 -31.04 27.74
N TYR A 30 5.36 -32.07 28.56
CA TYR A 30 4.50 -32.31 29.70
C TYR A 30 5.29 -32.19 30.98
N ASN A 31 4.93 -31.30 31.89
CA ASN A 31 5.69 -30.98 33.10
C ASN A 31 7.19 -30.75 32.83
N ARG A 32 7.53 -30.02 31.77
CA ARG A 32 8.88 -29.71 31.28
C ARG A 32 9.67 -30.91 30.72
N ILE A 33 9.05 -32.09 30.59
CA ILE A 33 9.65 -33.26 29.95
C ILE A 33 9.14 -33.31 28.51
N GLN A 34 10.05 -33.38 27.54
CA GLN A 34 9.68 -33.55 26.14
C GLN A 34 9.00 -34.90 25.93
N VAL A 35 7.75 -34.86 25.47
CA VAL A 35 6.93 -36.05 25.18
C VAL A 35 6.78 -36.30 23.67
N ALA A 36 6.97 -35.28 22.84
CA ALA A 36 6.97 -35.42 21.39
C ALA A 36 7.84 -34.35 20.73
N SER A 37 8.27 -34.64 19.50
CA SER A 37 8.95 -33.71 18.60
C SER A 37 8.42 -33.94 17.20
N ILE A 38 7.88 -32.85 16.57
CA ILE A 38 7.31 -32.90 15.26
C ILE A 38 8.19 -32.07 14.34
N PRO A 39 8.80 -32.65 13.28
CA PRO A 39 9.58 -31.87 12.34
C PRO A 39 8.67 -30.93 11.52
N VAL A 40 9.16 -29.72 11.32
CA VAL A 40 8.50 -28.67 10.52
C VAL A 40 9.53 -28.10 9.56
N ALA A 41 9.27 -28.13 8.27
CA ALA A 41 10.11 -27.50 7.28
C ALA A 41 9.50 -26.13 6.91
N VAL A 42 10.29 -25.08 7.03
CA VAL A 42 10.02 -23.79 6.43
C VAL A 42 10.75 -23.76 5.09
N VAL A 43 10.01 -23.61 4.01
CA VAL A 43 10.57 -23.60 2.66
C VAL A 43 10.61 -22.18 2.11
N GLU A 44 11.63 -21.90 1.27
CA GLU A 44 11.62 -20.64 0.50
C GLU A 44 10.34 -20.55 -0.32
N PRO A 45 9.72 -19.37 -0.36
CA PRO A 45 8.54 -19.17 -1.21
C PRO A 45 8.93 -19.31 -2.68
N GLU A 46 8.14 -20.03 -3.44
CA GLU A 46 8.30 -20.12 -4.89
C GLU A 46 7.94 -18.77 -5.53
N ILE A 47 8.91 -18.17 -6.23
CA ILE A 47 8.68 -16.95 -7.01
C ILE A 47 8.01 -17.37 -8.31
N THR A 48 6.74 -17.03 -8.47
CA THR A 48 5.91 -17.44 -9.62
C THR A 48 6.19 -16.62 -10.87
N ALA A 49 6.65 -15.38 -10.71
CA ALA A 49 7.10 -14.52 -11.81
C ALA A 49 8.08 -13.44 -11.33
N ASP A 50 9.04 -13.08 -12.19
CA ASP A 50 9.88 -11.90 -12.05
C ASP A 50 9.35 -10.83 -12.98
N LEU A 51 8.80 -9.77 -12.41
CA LEU A 51 8.11 -8.72 -13.14
C LEU A 51 9.11 -7.73 -13.77
N LYS A 52 8.71 -7.15 -14.89
CA LYS A 52 9.42 -6.05 -15.56
C LYS A 52 8.46 -4.86 -15.70
N ALA A 53 9.00 -3.65 -15.57
CA ALA A 53 8.21 -2.43 -15.76
C ALA A 53 7.53 -2.42 -17.13
N ASP A 54 6.29 -1.97 -17.17
CA ASP A 54 5.44 -1.87 -18.36
C ASP A 54 5.18 -3.19 -19.13
N ASN A 55 5.58 -4.33 -18.54
CA ASN A 55 5.33 -5.65 -19.10
C ASN A 55 4.43 -6.47 -18.17
N ALA A 56 3.40 -7.09 -18.73
CA ALA A 56 2.55 -7.99 -17.98
C ALA A 56 3.28 -9.29 -17.65
N GLY A 57 3.52 -9.54 -16.37
CA GLY A 57 3.91 -10.85 -15.87
C GLY A 57 2.69 -11.74 -15.70
N ILE A 58 2.75 -12.96 -16.25
CA ILE A 58 1.67 -13.93 -16.10
C ILE A 58 1.93 -14.82 -14.88
N VAL A 59 1.00 -14.84 -13.98
CA VAL A 59 1.07 -15.61 -12.74
C VAL A 59 -0.03 -16.66 -12.72
N LYS A 60 0.35 -17.93 -12.62
CA LYS A 60 -0.64 -19.02 -12.49
C LYS A 60 -0.95 -19.26 -11.03
N ASN A 61 -2.22 -19.13 -10.67
CA ASN A 61 -2.68 -19.40 -9.33
C ASN A 61 -2.82 -20.90 -9.10
N SER A 62 -1.97 -21.48 -8.27
CA SER A 62 -2.01 -22.89 -7.88
C SER A 62 -2.83 -23.16 -6.60
N GLY A 63 -3.59 -22.17 -6.13
CA GLY A 63 -4.45 -22.30 -4.94
C GLY A 63 -3.84 -21.82 -3.64
N SER A 64 -2.60 -21.32 -3.66
CA SER A 64 -1.89 -20.66 -2.56
C SER A 64 -1.65 -19.19 -2.89
N GLN A 65 -1.07 -18.45 -1.95
CA GLN A 65 -0.61 -17.09 -2.20
C GLN A 65 0.47 -17.12 -3.30
N MET A 66 0.27 -16.32 -4.34
CA MET A 66 1.24 -16.13 -5.40
C MET A 66 2.28 -15.12 -4.97
N ILE A 67 3.57 -15.39 -5.24
CA ILE A 67 4.64 -14.45 -4.94
C ILE A 67 5.32 -14.06 -6.25
N VAL A 68 5.37 -12.76 -6.51
CA VAL A 68 6.08 -12.19 -7.64
C VAL A 68 7.20 -11.29 -7.14
N SER A 69 8.33 -11.27 -7.86
CA SER A 69 9.42 -10.34 -7.60
C SER A 69 9.40 -9.19 -8.60
N PHE A 70 9.89 -8.03 -8.17
CA PHE A 70 10.08 -6.87 -9.01
C PHE A 70 11.30 -6.06 -8.53
N THR A 71 12.21 -5.79 -9.44
CA THR A 71 13.38 -4.92 -9.18
C THR A 71 13.26 -3.69 -10.09
N PRO A 72 12.87 -2.52 -9.56
CA PRO A 72 12.73 -1.31 -10.36
C PRO A 72 14.08 -0.82 -10.88
N GLU A 73 14.13 -0.36 -12.12
CA GLU A 73 15.30 0.34 -12.69
C GLU A 73 15.39 1.79 -12.21
N ASN A 74 14.26 2.41 -11.90
CA ASN A 74 14.16 3.79 -11.43
C ASN A 74 13.42 3.86 -10.11
N SER A 75 13.86 4.72 -9.19
CA SER A 75 13.11 5.02 -7.98
C SER A 75 11.89 5.87 -8.30
N GLY A 76 10.77 5.57 -7.67
CA GLY A 76 9.54 6.34 -7.85
C GLY A 76 8.31 5.61 -7.37
N LYS A 77 7.15 6.21 -7.63
CA LYS A 77 5.86 5.60 -7.35
C LYS A 77 5.46 4.67 -8.48
N TYR A 78 5.17 3.43 -8.12
CA TYR A 78 4.72 2.40 -9.05
C TYR A 78 3.26 2.04 -8.78
N GLU A 79 2.52 1.82 -9.85
CA GLU A 79 1.24 1.13 -9.85
C GLU A 79 1.49 -0.33 -10.24
N LEU A 80 1.03 -1.28 -9.42
CA LEU A 80 0.86 -2.66 -9.85
C LEU A 80 -0.58 -2.84 -10.27
N ASN A 81 -0.79 -3.04 -11.55
CA ASN A 81 -2.12 -3.23 -12.14
C ASN A 81 -2.40 -4.72 -12.33
N PHE A 82 -3.64 -5.14 -12.03
CA PHE A 82 -4.13 -6.51 -12.15
C PHE A 82 -5.24 -6.60 -13.19
N ASN A 83 -5.17 -7.58 -14.10
CA ASN A 83 -6.23 -7.83 -15.09
C ASN A 83 -7.51 -8.41 -14.48
N ALA A 84 -7.45 -8.87 -13.24
CA ALA A 84 -8.57 -9.41 -12.48
C ALA A 84 -8.47 -8.99 -11.02
N GLY A 85 -9.58 -9.03 -10.30
CA GLY A 85 -9.64 -8.65 -8.90
C GLY A 85 -8.81 -9.54 -7.99
N VAL A 86 -8.08 -8.92 -7.06
CA VAL A 86 -7.32 -9.61 -6.00
C VAL A 86 -7.84 -9.18 -4.62
N ARG A 87 -7.78 -10.08 -3.65
CA ARG A 87 -8.28 -9.83 -2.28
C ARG A 87 -7.29 -9.04 -1.45
N SER A 88 -6.02 -9.37 -1.58
CA SER A 88 -4.97 -8.70 -0.83
C SER A 88 -3.63 -8.78 -1.54
N VAL A 89 -2.79 -7.80 -1.27
CA VAL A 89 -1.40 -7.73 -1.70
C VAL A 89 -0.55 -7.39 -0.50
N LYS A 90 0.58 -8.09 -0.31
CA LYS A 90 1.59 -7.79 0.70
C LYS A 90 2.89 -7.47 0.01
N LEU A 91 3.54 -6.39 0.41
CA LEU A 91 4.85 -5.97 -0.08
C LEU A 91 5.91 -6.25 0.96
N ALA A 92 7.01 -6.88 0.56
CA ALA A 92 8.12 -7.19 1.43
C ALA A 92 9.47 -7.05 0.73
N THR A 93 10.54 -6.96 1.51
CA THR A 93 11.94 -7.15 1.09
C THR A 93 12.51 -8.38 1.76
N LYS A 94 13.51 -9.00 1.13
CA LYS A 94 14.25 -10.13 1.69
C LYS A 94 15.47 -9.59 2.43
N ASN A 95 15.67 -10.07 3.67
CA ASN A 95 16.81 -9.75 4.52
C ASN A 95 18.02 -10.62 4.17
N GLU A 96 19.20 -10.25 4.67
CA GLU A 96 20.44 -11.02 4.49
C GLU A 96 20.37 -12.43 5.10
N ASP A 97 19.60 -12.60 6.18
CA ASP A 97 19.38 -13.88 6.84
C ASP A 97 18.33 -14.78 6.13
N GLY A 98 17.79 -14.33 5.00
CA GLY A 98 16.79 -15.05 4.22
C GLY A 98 15.34 -14.83 4.69
N THR A 99 15.10 -14.10 5.76
CA THR A 99 13.75 -13.72 6.20
C THR A 99 13.16 -12.61 5.35
N TYR A 100 11.86 -12.37 5.48
CA TYR A 100 11.15 -11.30 4.76
C TYR A 100 10.63 -10.26 5.74
N THR A 101 10.92 -8.99 5.46
CA THR A 101 10.33 -7.85 6.18
C THR A 101 9.18 -7.28 5.37
N GLN A 102 7.97 -7.35 5.91
CA GLN A 102 6.80 -6.71 5.30
C GLN A 102 6.93 -5.18 5.42
N ILE A 103 6.79 -4.49 4.29
CA ILE A 103 6.85 -3.03 4.19
C ILE A 103 5.43 -2.47 4.20
N ASN A 104 4.53 -3.07 3.41
CA ASN A 104 3.14 -2.61 3.28
C ASN A 104 2.18 -3.76 2.99
N SER A 105 0.88 -3.49 3.14
CA SER A 105 -0.17 -4.43 2.75
C SER A 105 -1.45 -3.68 2.36
N TRP A 106 -2.10 -4.18 1.34
CA TRP A 106 -3.39 -3.68 0.85
C TRP A 106 -4.41 -4.80 0.90
N SER A 107 -5.57 -4.52 1.41
CA SER A 107 -6.70 -5.44 1.41
C SER A 107 -8.00 -4.66 1.39
N ASN A 108 -8.97 -5.17 0.65
CA ASN A 108 -10.34 -4.66 0.72
C ASN A 108 -11.26 -5.82 1.08
N TYR A 109 -11.99 -5.67 2.17
CA TYR A 109 -12.88 -6.73 2.66
C TYR A 109 -14.15 -6.86 1.83
N TYR A 110 -14.60 -5.75 1.23
CA TYR A 110 -15.87 -5.70 0.51
C TYR A 110 -15.72 -5.75 -1.01
N ASP A 111 -14.57 -5.28 -1.52
CA ASP A 111 -14.31 -5.16 -2.96
C ASP A 111 -12.95 -5.75 -3.31
N ASN A 112 -12.78 -6.09 -4.58
CA ASN A 112 -11.50 -6.53 -5.11
C ASN A 112 -10.58 -5.33 -5.39
N LEU A 113 -9.28 -5.55 -5.22
CA LEU A 113 -8.25 -4.62 -5.67
C LEU A 113 -7.93 -4.90 -7.14
N TYR A 114 -7.88 -3.87 -7.96
CA TYR A 114 -7.45 -3.93 -9.37
C TYR A 114 -6.10 -3.24 -9.58
N SER A 115 -5.68 -2.44 -8.64
CA SER A 115 -4.33 -1.87 -8.57
C SER A 115 -3.91 -1.61 -7.13
N VAL A 116 -2.59 -1.57 -6.90
CA VAL A 116 -1.98 -1.06 -5.66
C VAL A 116 -0.83 -0.13 -6.02
N TYR A 117 -0.54 0.80 -5.14
CA TYR A 117 0.48 1.82 -5.35
C TYR A 117 1.56 1.69 -4.29
N ALA A 118 2.83 1.80 -4.69
CA ALA A 118 3.95 1.78 -3.77
C ALA A 118 5.10 2.66 -4.25
N THR A 119 5.76 3.34 -3.32
CA THR A 119 7.02 4.05 -3.61
C THR A 119 8.18 3.08 -3.44
N LEU A 120 8.90 2.82 -4.54
CA LEU A 120 9.96 1.82 -4.60
C LEU A 120 11.30 2.48 -4.97
N ASN A 121 12.39 1.93 -4.44
CA ASN A 121 13.75 2.37 -4.75
C ASN A 121 14.33 1.53 -5.89
N ALA A 122 15.09 2.18 -6.77
CA ALA A 122 15.83 1.48 -7.83
C ALA A 122 16.78 0.42 -7.23
N GLU A 123 17.03 -0.63 -8.01
CA GLU A 123 17.96 -1.72 -7.71
C GLU A 123 17.64 -2.55 -6.45
N THR A 124 16.50 -2.27 -5.79
CA THR A 124 16.01 -3.06 -4.66
C THR A 124 15.00 -4.09 -5.15
N THR A 125 15.19 -5.36 -4.82
CA THR A 125 14.22 -6.40 -5.15
C THR A 125 13.11 -6.43 -4.12
N TYR A 126 11.89 -6.25 -4.61
CA TYR A 126 10.65 -6.32 -3.82
C TYR A 126 9.89 -7.60 -4.16
N TYR A 127 9.17 -8.10 -3.17
CA TYR A 127 8.34 -9.30 -3.27
C TYR A 127 6.90 -8.95 -2.95
N PHE A 128 6.00 -9.30 -3.86
CA PHE A 128 4.57 -9.09 -3.69
C PHE A 128 3.87 -10.41 -3.52
N GLY A 129 3.32 -10.63 -2.33
CA GLY A 129 2.47 -11.77 -2.03
C GLY A 129 1.02 -11.43 -2.38
N ILE A 130 0.48 -12.04 -3.42
CA ILE A 130 -0.84 -11.74 -3.99
C ILE A 130 -1.81 -12.86 -3.68
N SER A 131 -2.99 -12.52 -3.12
CA SER A 131 -4.10 -13.44 -2.92
C SER A 131 -5.22 -13.10 -3.89
N ALA A 132 -5.42 -13.93 -4.91
CA ALA A 132 -6.52 -13.78 -5.85
C ALA A 132 -7.83 -14.33 -5.28
N GLU A 133 -8.96 -13.85 -5.80
CA GLU A 133 -10.28 -14.34 -5.41
C GLU A 133 -10.54 -15.74 -5.96
N ASP A 134 -10.23 -15.97 -7.24
CA ASP A 134 -10.38 -17.27 -7.89
C ASP A 134 -9.05 -18.05 -7.87
N ARG A 135 -9.11 -19.27 -7.35
CA ARG A 135 -7.94 -20.15 -7.17
C ARG A 135 -7.35 -20.69 -8.46
N TYR A 136 -8.05 -20.56 -9.58
CA TYR A 136 -7.64 -21.15 -10.86
C TYR A 136 -7.44 -20.15 -11.98
N GLN A 137 -7.53 -18.86 -11.64
CA GLN A 137 -7.42 -17.79 -12.62
C GLN A 137 -5.94 -17.48 -12.94
N GLU A 138 -5.65 -17.30 -14.21
CA GLU A 138 -4.40 -16.72 -14.66
C GLU A 138 -4.43 -15.21 -14.40
N LEU A 139 -3.54 -14.72 -13.54
CA LEU A 139 -3.43 -13.32 -13.19
C LEU A 139 -2.30 -12.67 -13.99
N GLN A 140 -2.59 -11.55 -14.62
CA GLN A 140 -1.57 -10.68 -15.21
C GLN A 140 -1.29 -9.53 -14.24
N VAL A 141 -0.01 -9.32 -13.94
CA VAL A 141 0.46 -8.25 -13.06
C VAL A 141 1.40 -7.36 -13.85
N THR A 142 1.09 -6.08 -13.93
CA THR A 142 1.88 -5.10 -14.69
C THR A 142 2.35 -3.98 -13.77
N PRO A 143 3.65 -3.92 -13.42
CA PRO A 143 4.22 -2.75 -12.73
C PRO A 143 4.40 -1.60 -13.72
N LYS A 144 3.96 -0.41 -13.34
CA LYS A 144 4.08 0.81 -14.14
C LYS A 144 4.65 1.93 -13.28
N LEU A 145 5.73 2.57 -13.74
CA LEU A 145 6.24 3.78 -13.10
C LEU A 145 5.29 4.95 -13.42
N LEU A 146 4.84 5.63 -12.38
CA LEU A 146 3.95 6.79 -12.51
C LEU A 146 4.74 8.08 -12.68
N ALA A 147 4.20 8.99 -13.47
CA ALA A 147 4.74 10.33 -13.57
C ALA A 147 4.58 11.06 -12.23
N LYS A 148 5.61 11.81 -11.82
CA LYS A 148 5.61 12.53 -10.55
C LYS A 148 4.78 13.81 -10.66
N PRO A 149 3.88 14.10 -9.70
CA PRO A 149 3.24 15.42 -9.61
C PRO A 149 4.27 16.52 -9.40
N VAL A 150 4.22 17.59 -10.22
CA VAL A 150 5.18 18.71 -10.18
C VAL A 150 4.52 20.05 -9.94
N LYS A 151 3.20 20.16 -10.15
CA LYS A 151 2.44 21.39 -9.92
C LYS A 151 1.01 21.07 -9.54
N ILE A 152 0.45 21.86 -8.62
CA ILE A 152 -0.94 21.77 -8.20
C ILE A 152 -1.54 23.16 -8.23
N GLU A 153 -2.70 23.31 -8.88
CA GLU A 153 -3.44 24.56 -8.98
C GLU A 153 -4.90 24.31 -8.64
N THR A 154 -5.45 25.10 -7.74
CA THR A 154 -6.85 25.01 -7.31
C THR A 154 -7.60 26.28 -7.66
N LYS A 155 -8.83 26.12 -8.12
CA LYS A 155 -9.76 27.22 -8.36
C LYS A 155 -11.10 26.95 -7.69
N LEU A 156 -11.73 28.01 -7.23
CA LEU A 156 -13.10 27.98 -6.75
C LEU A 156 -14.05 27.93 -7.97
N LEU A 157 -14.98 26.96 -7.96
CA LEU A 157 -15.95 26.78 -9.06
C LEU A 157 -17.21 27.64 -8.89
N GLU A 158 -17.60 27.89 -7.63
CA GLU A 158 -18.79 28.67 -7.31
C GLU A 158 -18.39 29.80 -6.37
N ASN A 159 -18.73 31.03 -6.76
CA ASN A 159 -18.55 32.21 -5.92
C ASN A 159 -19.90 32.55 -5.26
N ARG A 160 -20.18 31.94 -4.11
CA ARG A 160 -21.36 32.20 -3.28
C ARG A 160 -20.94 32.55 -1.85
N GLU A 161 -21.81 33.18 -1.12
CA GLU A 161 -21.68 33.36 0.31
C GLU A 161 -22.00 32.03 1.01
N TYR A 162 -21.19 31.64 1.99
CA TYR A 162 -21.39 30.48 2.83
C TYR A 162 -21.96 30.94 4.17
N ILE A 163 -22.88 30.17 4.71
CA ILE A 163 -23.59 30.52 5.94
C ILE A 163 -22.99 29.69 7.07
N GLU A 164 -22.45 30.37 8.08
CA GLU A 164 -21.99 29.75 9.31
C GLU A 164 -23.10 28.88 9.94
N GLU A 165 -22.74 27.75 10.55
CA GLU A 165 -23.64 26.77 11.16
C GLU A 165 -24.48 25.93 10.18
N ILE A 166 -24.53 26.27 8.89
CA ILE A 166 -25.29 25.54 7.85
C ILE A 166 -24.35 24.91 6.82
N ASP A 167 -23.37 25.69 6.33
CA ASP A 167 -22.39 25.27 5.35
C ASP A 167 -21.11 24.78 6.05
N ASP A 168 -20.55 23.70 5.55
CA ASP A 168 -19.23 23.21 5.94
C ASP A 168 -18.27 23.22 4.75
N PHE A 169 -17.03 22.75 4.96
CA PHE A 169 -16.03 22.78 3.89
C PHE A 169 -16.41 21.86 2.71
N SER A 170 -17.25 20.86 2.89
CA SER A 170 -17.73 19.99 1.80
C SER A 170 -18.60 20.73 0.79
N ASP A 171 -19.23 21.84 1.20
CA ASP A 171 -20.05 22.67 0.33
C ASP A 171 -19.21 23.57 -0.59
N VAL A 172 -17.93 23.79 -0.25
CA VAL A 172 -17.01 24.59 -1.07
C VAL A 172 -16.62 23.81 -2.33
N LYS A 173 -17.05 24.26 -3.49
CA LYS A 173 -16.76 23.59 -4.77
C LYS A 173 -15.40 24.02 -5.30
N LEU A 174 -14.40 23.16 -5.13
CA LEU A 174 -13.05 23.36 -5.62
C LEU A 174 -12.75 22.39 -6.77
N GLU A 175 -12.03 22.87 -7.78
CA GLU A 175 -11.41 22.04 -8.82
C GLU A 175 -9.90 22.20 -8.72
N THR A 176 -9.20 21.10 -8.51
CA THR A 176 -7.74 21.07 -8.48
C THR A 176 -7.20 20.41 -9.73
N THR A 177 -6.25 21.07 -10.39
CA THR A 177 -5.52 20.53 -11.53
C THR A 177 -4.12 20.15 -11.06
N VAL A 178 -3.76 18.89 -11.22
CA VAL A 178 -2.42 18.36 -10.98
C VAL A 178 -1.70 18.24 -12.32
N THR A 179 -0.50 18.79 -12.42
CA THR A 179 0.40 18.62 -13.58
C THR A 179 1.51 17.65 -13.20
N PHE A 180 1.78 16.69 -14.06
CA PHE A 180 2.79 15.67 -13.87
C PHE A 180 4.08 15.96 -14.63
N SER A 181 5.16 15.26 -14.28
CA SER A 181 6.50 15.43 -14.86
C SER A 181 6.59 15.12 -16.35
N ASP A 182 5.66 14.34 -16.88
CA ASP A 182 5.53 14.04 -18.32
C ASP A 182 4.70 15.08 -19.09
N GLY A 183 4.24 16.14 -18.39
CA GLY A 183 3.42 17.20 -18.96
C GLY A 183 1.93 16.90 -19.01
N THR A 184 1.48 15.73 -18.61
CA THR A 184 0.06 15.42 -18.51
C THR A 184 -0.58 16.16 -17.35
N THR A 185 -1.91 16.34 -17.41
CA THR A 185 -2.69 16.97 -16.35
C THR A 185 -3.88 16.13 -15.97
N LYS A 186 -4.24 16.16 -14.67
CA LYS A 186 -5.44 15.52 -14.14
C LYS A 186 -6.25 16.54 -13.33
N LYS A 187 -7.54 16.60 -13.57
CA LYS A 187 -8.46 17.33 -12.71
C LYS A 187 -8.96 16.41 -11.62
N VAL A 188 -8.91 16.90 -10.40
CA VAL A 188 -9.27 16.16 -9.20
C VAL A 188 -10.26 17.00 -8.40
N SER A 189 -11.35 16.39 -7.99
CA SER A 189 -12.35 17.00 -7.11
C SER A 189 -11.93 16.87 -5.64
N ASN A 190 -12.66 17.56 -4.74
CA ASN A 190 -12.42 17.42 -3.29
C ASN A 190 -12.41 15.95 -2.86
N ASN A 191 -11.36 15.52 -2.18
CA ASN A 191 -11.17 14.18 -1.60
C ASN A 191 -11.22 13.01 -2.62
N GLU A 192 -10.99 13.28 -3.88
CA GLU A 192 -10.81 12.24 -4.88
C GLU A 192 -9.41 11.65 -4.77
N LYS A 193 -9.32 10.32 -4.61
CA LYS A 193 -8.05 9.60 -4.67
C LYS A 193 -7.66 9.34 -6.11
N PHE A 194 -6.38 9.51 -6.43
CA PHE A 194 -5.85 9.27 -7.77
C PHE A 194 -4.39 8.81 -7.69
N ASP A 195 -4.07 7.78 -8.43
CA ASP A 195 -2.69 7.30 -8.63
C ASP A 195 -1.89 7.14 -7.31
N GLY A 196 -2.57 6.71 -6.23
CA GLY A 196 -2.01 6.62 -4.88
C GLY A 196 -1.77 7.96 -4.18
N TYR A 197 -2.43 9.02 -4.64
CA TYR A 197 -2.44 10.33 -4.00
C TYR A 197 -3.87 10.76 -3.63
N GLU A 198 -3.94 11.72 -2.73
CA GLU A 198 -5.15 12.43 -2.37
C GLU A 198 -4.86 13.93 -2.26
N ILE A 199 -5.81 14.78 -2.64
CA ILE A 199 -5.71 16.21 -2.40
C ILE A 199 -6.43 16.54 -1.11
N GLU A 200 -5.68 17.06 -0.16
CA GLU A 200 -6.21 17.69 1.04
C GLU A 200 -6.12 19.20 0.91
N TYR A 201 -6.94 19.89 1.67
CA TYR A 201 -6.94 21.33 1.69
C TYR A 201 -6.60 21.86 3.08
N GLU A 202 -5.78 22.88 3.10
CA GLU A 202 -5.48 23.65 4.30
C GLU A 202 -5.92 25.10 4.09
N GLY A 203 -6.36 25.75 5.14
CA GLY A 203 -6.77 27.13 5.08
C GLY A 203 -6.43 27.92 6.33
N CYS A 204 -6.34 29.24 6.15
CA CYS A 204 -6.25 30.20 7.24
C CYS A 204 -7.09 31.44 6.91
N LEU A 205 -7.55 32.15 7.93
CA LEU A 205 -8.20 33.45 7.76
C LEU A 205 -7.21 34.48 7.22
N ALA A 206 -7.68 35.40 6.39
CA ALA A 206 -6.83 36.45 5.83
C ALA A 206 -6.22 37.30 6.95
N GLY A 207 -4.90 37.40 6.93
CA GLY A 207 -4.09 38.06 7.98
C GLY A 207 -3.47 37.09 8.99
N GLU A 208 -3.85 35.82 9.00
CA GLU A 208 -3.20 34.75 9.76
C GLU A 208 -2.12 34.09 8.93
N VAL A 209 -1.19 33.40 9.59
CA VAL A 209 -0.07 32.71 8.96
C VAL A 209 -0.10 31.19 9.22
N GLU A 210 -0.88 30.74 10.17
CA GLU A 210 -1.03 29.33 10.51
C GLU A 210 -2.15 28.72 9.71
N TYR A 211 -1.81 27.75 8.85
CA TYR A 211 -2.77 26.98 8.08
C TYR A 211 -3.21 25.77 8.87
N SER A 212 -4.53 25.51 8.89
CA SER A 212 -5.12 24.32 9.48
C SER A 212 -5.73 23.46 8.39
N ARG A 213 -5.64 22.13 8.56
CA ARG A 213 -6.26 21.17 7.65
C ARG A 213 -7.77 21.27 7.74
N PHE A 214 -8.42 21.34 6.58
CA PHE A 214 -9.87 21.23 6.49
C PHE A 214 -10.29 19.77 6.44
N TYR A 215 -11.23 19.43 7.29
CA TYR A 215 -11.99 18.18 7.21
C TYR A 215 -13.35 18.48 6.55
N PHE A 216 -14.00 17.46 6.04
CA PHE A 216 -15.31 17.57 5.41
C PHE A 216 -16.33 18.36 6.23
N TYR A 217 -16.32 18.19 7.52
CA TYR A 217 -17.24 18.79 8.49
C TYR A 217 -16.63 20.00 9.20
N SER A 218 -15.54 20.58 8.67
CA SER A 218 -15.00 21.81 9.24
C SER A 218 -15.96 22.97 8.99
N SER A 219 -16.45 23.56 10.08
CA SER A 219 -17.29 24.75 10.03
C SER A 219 -16.51 25.92 9.45
N LEU A 220 -17.16 26.70 8.60
CA LEU A 220 -16.59 27.90 7.99
C LEU A 220 -16.89 29.09 8.89
N ASN A 221 -15.92 29.56 9.67
CA ASN A 221 -16.05 30.80 10.43
C ASN A 221 -16.15 32.00 9.48
N PRO A 222 -16.88 33.08 9.87
CA PRO A 222 -16.98 34.28 9.05
C PRO A 222 -15.61 34.88 8.72
N GLY A 223 -15.40 35.25 7.49
CA GLY A 223 -14.16 35.90 7.04
C GLY A 223 -13.73 35.46 5.64
N THR A 224 -12.61 36.04 5.21
CA THR A 224 -11.97 35.65 3.95
C THR A 224 -10.91 34.57 4.26
N TRP A 225 -11.01 33.45 3.59
CA TRP A 225 -10.10 32.33 3.75
C TRP A 225 -9.07 32.25 2.61
N ASN A 226 -7.82 32.01 2.98
CA ASN A 226 -6.79 31.59 2.05
C ASN A 226 -6.75 30.04 2.09
N ILE A 227 -7.02 29.41 0.95
CA ILE A 227 -7.06 27.94 0.84
C ILE A 227 -5.92 27.51 -0.08
N ARG A 228 -5.19 26.48 0.33
CA ARG A 228 -4.16 25.84 -0.48
C ARG A 228 -4.36 24.32 -0.56
N PRO A 229 -4.13 23.71 -1.73
CA PRO A 229 -4.12 22.25 -1.85
C PRO A 229 -2.81 21.67 -1.34
N CYS A 230 -2.90 20.53 -0.69
CA CYS A 230 -1.77 19.71 -0.27
C CYS A 230 -1.90 18.32 -0.89
N LEU A 231 -0.82 17.84 -1.51
CA LEU A 231 -0.77 16.48 -2.02
C LEU A 231 -0.33 15.54 -0.90
N VAL A 232 -1.14 14.56 -0.63
CA VAL A 232 -0.84 13.52 0.36
C VAL A 232 -0.61 12.19 -0.36
N ASP A 233 0.46 11.52 0.00
CA ASP A 233 0.74 10.15 -0.44
C ASP A 233 -0.10 9.19 0.40
N THR A 234 -0.94 8.38 -0.24
CA THR A 234 -1.87 7.46 0.45
C THR A 234 -1.28 6.06 0.64
N ASP A 235 -0.01 5.85 0.24
CA ASP A 235 0.68 4.56 0.36
C ASP A 235 1.51 4.43 1.63
N SER A 236 1.56 5.50 2.44
CA SER A 236 2.34 5.57 3.69
C SER A 236 1.54 5.11 4.90
#